data_9f5961580f97e4e5cffb8b32b6002cef
#
_entry.id   9f5961580f97e4e5cffb8b32b6002cef
#
_cell.length_a   1.000
_cell.length_b   1.000
_cell.length_c   1.000
_cell.angle_alpha   90.00
_cell.angle_beta   90.00
_cell.angle_gamma   90.00
#
_symmetry.space_group_name_H-M   'P 1'
#
loop_
_entity.id
_entity.type
_entity.pdbx_description
1 polymer ?
#
loop_
_entity_poly.entity_id
_entity_poly.type
_entity_poly.pdbx_seq_one_letter_code
_entity_poly.pdbx_strand_id
1 'polypeptide(L)'
;MSIGVGDGFPSGTFLLKDHEGVKHISTEEYFKSKKVVLFALPGAFTPTCSAKHLPSYIKNYEQIIEKGVSVLACMAVNDPHVMRAWGEANNVVGKIDMLADTDCSISEALGLDMDFGKVMGRRSRRFSMVVENLSLIHI
;
A
#
# COMPACT_ATOMS: atom_id res chain seq x y z
N MET A 1 -1.15 -2.08 19.32
CA MET A 1 -0.09 -1.06 19.28
C MET A 1 0.29 -0.75 17.85
N SER A 2 0.40 0.53 17.55
CA SER A 2 0.81 0.94 16.20
C SER A 2 2.32 0.83 16.02
N ILE A 3 2.73 0.56 14.76
CA ILE A 3 4.15 0.58 14.41
C ILE A 3 4.73 2.00 14.56
N GLY A 4 6.00 2.09 14.87
CA GLY A 4 6.73 3.35 15.00
C GLY A 4 8.05 3.35 14.27
N VAL A 5 8.66 4.52 14.16
CA VAL A 5 9.98 4.67 13.52
C VAL A 5 11.01 3.82 14.25
N GLY A 6 11.81 3.08 13.49
CA GLY A 6 12.80 2.14 14.01
C GLY A 6 12.31 0.71 14.10
N ASP A 7 11.00 0.49 14.04
CA ASP A 7 10.43 -0.86 14.08
C ASP A 7 10.63 -1.56 12.73
N GLY A 8 10.72 -2.90 12.77
CA GLY A 8 10.71 -3.71 11.57
C GLY A 8 9.28 -3.81 11.02
N PHE A 9 9.15 -3.87 9.70
CA PHE A 9 7.85 -4.11 9.09
C PHE A 9 7.41 -5.55 9.40
N PRO A 10 6.14 -5.77 9.79
CA PRO A 10 5.69 -7.10 10.19
C PRO A 10 5.70 -8.10 9.05
N SER A 11 5.86 -9.38 9.40
CA SER A 11 5.76 -10.47 8.43
C SER A 11 4.33 -10.60 7.93
N GLY A 12 4.19 -10.78 6.63
CA GLY A 12 2.90 -10.95 5.99
C GLY A 12 3.07 -11.18 4.51
N THR A 13 1.98 -11.18 3.78
CA THR A 13 1.98 -11.42 2.34
C THR A 13 1.13 -10.38 1.63
N PHE A 14 1.74 -9.65 0.68
CA PHE A 14 0.99 -8.82 -0.24
C PHE A 14 0.50 -9.64 -1.43
N LEU A 15 -0.66 -9.31 -1.93
CA LEU A 15 -1.16 -9.85 -3.20
C LEU A 15 -1.06 -8.76 -4.26
N LEU A 16 -0.50 -9.12 -5.40
CA LEU A 16 -0.31 -8.19 -6.51
C LEU A 16 -0.70 -8.86 -7.80
N LYS A 17 -1.69 -8.32 -8.49
CA LYS A 17 -2.10 -8.84 -9.79
C LYS A 17 -1.35 -8.13 -10.91
N ASP A 18 -0.64 -8.90 -11.73
CA ASP A 18 -0.02 -8.40 -12.96
C ASP A 18 -0.65 -9.11 -14.19
N HIS A 19 -0.04 -8.96 -15.36
CA HIS A 19 -0.54 -9.57 -16.60
C HIS A 19 -0.48 -11.10 -16.60
N GLU A 20 0.31 -11.69 -15.71
CA GLU A 20 0.43 -13.16 -15.60
C GLU A 20 -0.53 -13.75 -14.55
N GLY A 21 -1.12 -12.94 -13.69
CA GLY A 21 -2.03 -13.38 -12.65
C GLY A 21 -1.73 -12.77 -11.30
N VAL A 22 -2.22 -13.41 -10.23
CA VAL A 22 -2.03 -12.93 -8.86
C VAL A 22 -0.74 -13.53 -8.29
N LYS A 23 0.15 -12.65 -7.81
CA LYS A 23 1.39 -13.05 -7.15
C LYS A 23 1.25 -12.85 -5.64
N HIS A 24 1.82 -13.78 -4.88
CA HIS A 24 1.91 -13.72 -3.43
C HIS A 24 3.35 -13.34 -3.08
N ILE A 25 3.54 -12.15 -2.51
CA ILE A 25 4.87 -11.63 -2.22
C ILE A 25 4.99 -11.40 -0.72
N SER A 26 5.96 -12.08 -0.07
CA SER A 26 6.18 -11.83 1.36
C SER A 26 6.69 -10.42 1.59
N THR A 27 6.38 -9.86 2.76
CA THR A 27 6.85 -8.50 3.09
C THR A 27 8.38 -8.46 3.16
N GLU A 28 9.03 -9.52 3.65
CA GLU A 28 10.49 -9.62 3.64
C GLU A 28 11.06 -9.51 2.24
N GLU A 29 10.50 -10.25 1.30
CA GLU A 29 10.96 -10.23 -0.09
C GLU A 29 10.67 -8.89 -0.76
N TYR A 30 9.48 -8.33 -0.51
CA TYR A 30 9.06 -7.08 -1.14
C TYR A 30 9.97 -5.91 -0.75
N PHE A 31 10.32 -5.78 0.52
CA PHE A 31 11.09 -4.65 1.02
C PHE A 31 12.61 -4.86 1.00
N LYS A 32 13.07 -6.06 0.71
CA LYS A 32 14.50 -6.39 0.77
C LYS A 32 15.33 -5.48 -0.13
N SER A 33 16.32 -4.80 0.47
CA SER A 33 17.28 -3.92 -0.24
C SER A 33 16.61 -2.81 -1.05
N LYS A 34 15.43 -2.37 -0.62
CA LYS A 34 14.68 -1.31 -1.29
C LYS A 34 14.29 -0.21 -0.32
N LYS A 35 14.15 0.99 -0.84
CA LYS A 35 13.53 2.10 -0.15
C LYS A 35 12.16 2.32 -0.77
N VAL A 36 11.10 2.06 -0.02
CA VAL A 36 9.72 2.07 -0.51
C VAL A 36 8.93 3.17 0.21
N VAL A 37 8.23 3.98 -0.54
CA VAL A 37 7.17 4.83 0.02
C VAL A 37 5.88 4.03 -0.12
N LEU A 38 5.31 3.65 1.02
CA LEU A 38 4.06 2.91 1.10
C LEU A 38 2.98 3.82 1.64
N PHE A 39 1.93 4.03 0.87
CA PHE A 39 0.74 4.71 1.39
C PHE A 39 -0.44 3.75 1.38
N ALA A 40 -1.29 3.89 2.37
CA ALA A 40 -2.46 3.04 2.53
C ALA A 40 -3.71 3.88 2.73
N LEU A 41 -4.83 3.28 2.42
CA LEU A 41 -6.11 3.96 2.43
C LEU A 41 -7.23 2.94 2.63
N PRO A 42 -8.42 3.40 3.04
CA PRO A 42 -9.54 2.50 3.34
C PRO A 42 -10.04 1.65 2.17
N GLY A 43 -9.89 2.11 0.94
CA GLY A 43 -10.31 1.26 -0.17
C GLY A 43 -10.24 1.92 -1.52
N ALA A 44 -9.99 1.09 -2.55
CA ALA A 44 -10.06 1.48 -3.94
C ALA A 44 -11.49 1.93 -4.29
N PHE A 45 -11.60 2.88 -5.20
CA PHE A 45 -12.86 3.42 -5.69
C PHE A 45 -13.74 4.10 -4.63
N THR A 46 -13.23 4.32 -3.43
CA THR A 46 -13.95 5.11 -2.43
C THR A 46 -13.74 6.61 -2.69
N PRO A 47 -14.68 7.49 -2.28
CA PRO A 47 -14.65 8.90 -2.71
C PRO A 47 -13.34 9.63 -2.45
N THR A 48 -12.87 9.67 -1.20
CA THR A 48 -11.66 10.42 -0.85
C THR A 48 -10.40 9.77 -1.42
N CYS A 49 -10.34 8.44 -1.42
CA CYS A 49 -9.20 7.69 -1.95
C CYS A 49 -9.03 7.93 -3.45
N SER A 50 -10.14 7.92 -4.20
CA SER A 50 -10.12 8.14 -5.65
C SER A 50 -9.99 9.60 -6.03
N ALA A 51 -10.58 10.53 -5.25
CA ALA A 51 -10.62 11.94 -5.60
C ALA A 51 -9.40 12.73 -5.15
N LYS A 52 -8.75 12.35 -4.06
CA LYS A 52 -7.69 13.15 -3.45
C LYS A 52 -6.41 12.40 -3.14
N HIS A 53 -6.50 11.23 -2.48
CA HIS A 53 -5.31 10.56 -1.96
C HIS A 53 -4.43 9.99 -3.07
N LEU A 54 -4.97 9.11 -3.89
CA LEU A 54 -4.21 8.54 -5.00
C LEU A 54 -3.74 9.60 -5.99
N PRO A 55 -4.58 10.57 -6.43
CA PRO A 55 -4.11 11.60 -7.34
C PRO A 55 -2.96 12.45 -6.82
N SER A 56 -2.87 12.69 -5.51
CA SER A 56 -1.75 13.46 -4.94
C SER A 56 -0.41 12.73 -5.12
N TYR A 57 -0.39 11.41 -5.01
CA TYR A 57 0.82 10.62 -5.26
C TYR A 57 1.16 10.53 -6.74
N ILE A 58 0.15 10.45 -7.60
CA ILE A 58 0.36 10.47 -9.05
C ILE A 58 1.03 11.78 -9.47
N LYS A 59 0.51 12.90 -8.99
CA LYS A 59 1.05 14.23 -9.28
C LYS A 59 2.50 14.39 -8.84
N ASN A 60 2.87 13.80 -7.71
CA ASN A 60 4.20 13.95 -7.10
C ASN A 60 5.12 12.77 -7.37
N TYR A 61 4.72 11.83 -8.22
CA TYR A 61 5.45 10.58 -8.45
C TYR A 61 6.92 10.80 -8.78
N GLU A 62 7.22 11.62 -9.77
CA GLU A 62 8.61 11.83 -10.21
C GLU A 62 9.47 12.48 -9.13
N GLN A 63 8.91 13.42 -8.38
CA GLN A 63 9.61 14.06 -7.27
C GLN A 63 9.94 13.06 -6.17
N ILE A 64 9.05 12.12 -5.88
CA ILE A 64 9.26 11.07 -4.89
C ILE A 64 10.38 10.15 -5.34
N ILE A 65 10.35 9.70 -6.57
CA ILE A 65 11.36 8.81 -7.14
C ILE A 65 12.74 9.48 -7.18
N GLU A 66 12.81 10.77 -7.51
CA GLU A 66 14.06 11.54 -7.53
C GLU A 66 14.75 11.60 -6.17
N LYS A 67 14.03 11.41 -5.08
CA LYS A 67 14.59 11.41 -3.73
C LYS A 67 15.24 10.09 -3.33
N GLY A 68 15.45 9.18 -4.27
CA GLY A 68 16.12 7.90 -4.02
C GLY A 68 15.17 6.78 -3.63
N VAL A 69 13.88 6.97 -3.81
CA VAL A 69 12.87 5.94 -3.54
C VAL A 69 12.88 4.93 -4.69
N SER A 70 13.02 3.64 -4.34
CA SER A 70 13.04 2.56 -5.33
C SER A 70 11.64 2.28 -5.90
N VAL A 71 10.61 2.32 -5.03
CA VAL A 71 9.24 1.93 -5.38
C VAL A 71 8.26 2.80 -4.62
N LEU A 72 7.20 3.21 -5.30
CA LEU A 72 6.02 3.80 -4.69
C LEU A 72 4.91 2.76 -4.70
N ALA A 73 4.34 2.46 -3.55
CA ALA A 73 3.34 1.42 -3.39
C ALA A 73 2.10 1.93 -2.67
N CYS A 74 0.94 1.44 -3.10
CA CYS A 74 -0.36 1.71 -2.50
C CYS A 74 -0.93 0.42 -1.96
N MET A 75 -1.36 0.41 -0.69
CA MET A 75 -1.97 -0.76 -0.08
C MET A 75 -3.41 -0.46 0.35
N ALA A 76 -4.30 -1.41 0.13
CA ALA A 76 -5.66 -1.32 0.64
C ALA A 76 -6.22 -2.71 0.95
N VAL A 77 -7.25 -2.73 1.79
CA VAL A 77 -7.99 -3.97 2.13
C VAL A 77 -9.05 -4.19 1.05
N ASN A 78 -8.57 -4.63 -0.09
CA ASN A 78 -9.38 -5.01 -1.25
C ASN A 78 -8.76 -6.28 -1.82
N ASP A 79 -9.45 -6.95 -2.73
CA ASP A 79 -8.84 -8.07 -3.43
C ASP A 79 -7.88 -7.56 -4.53
N PRO A 80 -6.96 -8.40 -5.02
CA PRO A 80 -5.98 -7.96 -6.01
C PRO A 80 -6.58 -7.59 -7.37
N HIS A 81 -7.74 -8.15 -7.71
CA HIS A 81 -8.42 -7.80 -8.96
C HIS A 81 -8.96 -6.36 -8.92
N VAL A 82 -9.55 -5.97 -7.80
CA VAL A 82 -10.02 -4.60 -7.58
C VAL A 82 -8.86 -3.62 -7.57
N MET A 83 -7.77 -3.96 -6.89
CA MET A 83 -6.57 -3.11 -6.86
C MET A 83 -5.98 -2.91 -8.24
N ARG A 84 -5.90 -3.96 -9.05
CA ARG A 84 -5.43 -3.87 -10.43
C ARG A 84 -6.34 -2.96 -11.28
N ALA A 85 -7.65 -3.16 -11.18
CA ALA A 85 -8.61 -2.35 -11.91
C ALA A 85 -8.53 -0.87 -11.53
N TRP A 86 -8.34 -0.57 -10.25
CA TRP A 86 -8.19 0.79 -9.77
C TRP A 86 -6.90 1.43 -10.30
N GLY A 87 -5.81 0.66 -10.32
CA GLY A 87 -4.56 1.10 -10.91
C GLY A 87 -4.69 1.40 -12.40
N GLU A 88 -5.38 0.53 -13.14
CA GLU A 88 -5.63 0.74 -14.57
C GLU A 88 -6.50 1.98 -14.82
N ALA A 89 -7.54 2.18 -14.02
CA ALA A 89 -8.43 3.34 -14.13
C ALA A 89 -7.69 4.66 -13.89
N ASN A 90 -6.59 4.63 -13.14
CA ASN A 90 -5.78 5.81 -12.83
C ASN A 90 -4.47 5.88 -13.61
N ASN A 91 -4.25 4.95 -14.54
CA ASN A 91 -3.06 4.88 -15.40
C ASN A 91 -1.74 4.80 -14.62
N VAL A 92 -1.72 4.07 -13.51
CA VAL A 92 -0.53 3.94 -12.67
C VAL A 92 0.11 2.57 -12.71
N VAL A 93 -0.45 1.64 -13.46
CA VAL A 93 0.14 0.31 -13.64
C VAL A 93 1.55 0.45 -14.23
N GLY A 94 2.54 -0.15 -13.56
CA GLY A 94 3.94 0.02 -13.92
C GLY A 94 4.65 1.18 -13.23
N LYS A 95 3.91 2.06 -12.54
CA LYS A 95 4.49 3.17 -11.76
C LYS A 95 4.29 3.01 -10.27
N ILE A 96 3.07 2.67 -9.86
CA ILE A 96 2.72 2.46 -8.46
C ILE A 96 2.28 1.01 -8.31
N ASP A 97 2.91 0.28 -7.40
CA ASP A 97 2.49 -1.09 -7.10
C ASP A 97 1.18 -1.04 -6.30
N MET A 98 0.15 -1.67 -6.82
CA MET A 98 -1.17 -1.70 -6.20
C MET A 98 -1.31 -2.98 -5.40
N LEU A 99 -0.93 -2.90 -4.12
CA LEU A 99 -0.84 -4.05 -3.23
C LEU A 99 -2.17 -4.31 -2.52
N ALA A 100 -2.58 -5.56 -2.48
CA ALA A 100 -3.80 -5.96 -1.79
C ALA A 100 -3.46 -6.60 -0.44
N ASP A 101 -4.09 -6.09 0.62
CA ASP A 101 -4.10 -6.68 1.97
C ASP A 101 -5.52 -7.21 2.21
N THR A 102 -5.91 -8.20 1.40
CA THR A 102 -7.30 -8.62 1.26
C THR A 102 -7.97 -9.01 2.58
N ASP A 103 -7.26 -9.73 3.44
CA ASP A 103 -7.79 -10.19 4.73
C ASP A 103 -7.48 -9.24 5.89
N CYS A 104 -6.94 -8.05 5.59
CA CYS A 104 -6.57 -7.05 6.60
C CYS A 104 -5.42 -7.45 7.53
N SER A 105 -4.76 -8.59 7.28
CA SER A 105 -3.74 -9.12 8.20
C SER A 105 -2.54 -8.20 8.39
N ILE A 106 -2.07 -7.57 7.32
CA ILE A 106 -0.94 -6.63 7.40
C ILE A 106 -1.36 -5.36 8.13
N SER A 107 -2.52 -4.80 7.80
CA SER A 107 -3.04 -3.60 8.48
C SER A 107 -3.21 -3.84 9.97
N GLU A 108 -3.72 -5.02 10.36
CA GLU A 108 -3.86 -5.40 11.76
C GLU A 108 -2.49 -5.54 12.44
N ALA A 109 -1.53 -6.18 11.79
CA ALA A 109 -0.19 -6.35 12.34
C ALA A 109 0.53 -5.02 12.53
N LEU A 110 0.25 -4.03 11.68
CA LEU A 110 0.77 -2.67 11.81
C LEU A 110 0.08 -1.89 12.95
N GLY A 111 -1.07 -2.36 13.43
CA GLY A 111 -1.87 -1.61 14.38
C GLY A 111 -2.59 -0.42 13.75
N LEU A 112 -2.79 -0.46 12.43
CA LEU A 112 -3.36 0.65 11.65
C LEU A 112 -4.67 0.26 10.96
N ASP A 113 -5.33 -0.77 11.47
CA ASP A 113 -6.67 -1.14 11.03
C ASP A 113 -7.74 -0.34 11.77
N MET A 114 -8.93 -0.30 11.20
CA MET A 114 -10.08 0.38 11.79
C MET A 114 -11.38 -0.23 11.27
N ASP A 115 -12.39 -0.28 12.11
CA ASP A 115 -13.72 -0.72 11.73
C ASP A 115 -14.50 0.47 11.15
N PHE A 116 -14.84 0.40 9.88
CA PHE A 116 -15.61 1.43 9.16
C PHE A 116 -17.10 1.12 9.12
N GLY A 117 -17.57 0.18 9.93
CA GLY A 117 -18.98 -0.15 10.05
C GLY A 117 -19.50 -1.06 8.93
N LYS A 118 -20.81 -1.04 8.72
CA LYS A 118 -21.47 -1.96 7.79
C LYS A 118 -21.15 -1.71 6.32
N VAL A 119 -20.81 -0.49 5.96
CA VAL A 119 -20.56 -0.13 4.56
C VAL A 119 -19.24 -0.70 4.06
N MET A 120 -18.20 -0.66 4.89
CA MET A 120 -16.86 -1.04 4.45
C MET A 120 -16.22 -2.13 5.31
N GLY A 121 -16.68 -2.34 6.53
CA GLY A 121 -16.08 -3.32 7.44
C GLY A 121 -14.71 -2.87 7.95
N ARG A 122 -13.86 -3.84 8.27
CA ARG A 122 -12.51 -3.56 8.77
C ARG A 122 -11.56 -3.29 7.62
N ARG A 123 -10.94 -2.14 7.66
CA ARG A 123 -10.03 -1.66 6.62
C ARG A 123 -8.79 -1.03 7.23
N SER A 124 -7.82 -0.67 6.40
CA SER A 124 -6.68 0.12 6.81
C SER A 124 -7.09 1.57 7.06
N ARG A 125 -6.45 2.17 8.05
CA ARG A 125 -6.49 3.62 8.19
C ARG A 125 -5.71 4.27 7.04
N ARG A 126 -5.87 5.56 6.86
CA ARG A 126 -5.10 6.33 5.90
C ARG A 126 -3.74 6.69 6.51
N PHE A 127 -2.67 6.27 5.85
CA PHE A 127 -1.32 6.61 6.31
C PHE A 127 -0.34 6.55 5.15
N SER A 128 0.85 7.10 5.37
CA SER A 128 2.00 6.88 4.50
C SER A 128 3.23 6.63 5.35
N MET A 129 4.15 5.84 4.84
CA MET A 129 5.40 5.53 5.52
C MET A 129 6.52 5.30 4.54
N VAL A 130 7.77 5.48 5.01
CA VAL A 130 8.95 5.11 4.25
C VAL A 130 9.58 3.90 4.92
N VAL A 131 9.78 2.85 4.15
CA VAL A 131 10.38 1.59 4.62
C VAL A 131 11.67 1.37 3.86
N GLU A 132 12.78 1.26 4.56
CA GLU A 132 14.08 1.00 3.96
C GLU A 132 14.62 -0.32 4.48
N ASN A 133 14.76 -1.29 3.59
CA ASN A 133 15.25 -2.65 3.91
C ASN A 133 14.55 -3.22 5.15
N LEU A 134 13.22 -3.25 5.13
CA LEU A 134 12.35 -3.76 6.20
C LEU A 134 12.28 -2.90 7.47
N SER A 135 13.00 -1.81 7.56
CA SER A 135 12.93 -0.91 8.71
C SER A 135 12.10 0.33 8.39
N LEU A 136 11.18 0.69 9.29
CA LEU A 136 10.39 1.89 9.15
C LEU A 136 11.24 3.10 9.50
N ILE A 137 11.46 4.01 8.55
CA ILE A 137 12.27 5.20 8.76
C ILE A 137 11.47 6.49 8.84
N HIS A 138 10.20 6.45 8.45
CA HIS A 138 9.29 7.60 8.57
C HIS A 138 7.84 7.13 8.46
N ILE A 139 6.94 7.81 9.13
CA ILE A 139 5.50 7.49 9.07
C ILE A 139 4.66 8.76 9.04
#